data_65979c4d58a78c90d53d4f7d66852392
#
_entry.id   65979c4d58a78c90d53d4f7d66852392
#
_cell.length_a   1.000
_cell.length_b   1.000
_cell.length_c   1.000
_cell.angle_alpha   90.00
_cell.angle_beta   90.00
_cell.angle_gamma   90.00
#
_symmetry.space_group_name_H-M   'P 1'
#
loop_
_entity.id
_entity.type
_entity.pdbx_description
1 polymer ?
#
loop_
_entity_poly.entity_id
_entity_poly.type
_entity_poly.pdbx_seq_one_letter_code
_entity_poly.pdbx_strand_id
1 'polypeptide(L)'
;MNYRTLIVAVALIAVRLGLPFASAEPKAYDTVFYKGKAAGLKIVFEFDHDYVEASNVKITKSASGKTTKFYLSGRDGEMGTGKMRFAPVKGAKKEVLLEIDPFGDPKSTVKGSYTTAGKTVPFTLTKRKRH
;
A
#
# COMPACT_ATOMS: atom_id res chain seq x y z
N MET A 1 49.99 7.51 -9.91
CA MET A 1 48.72 8.14 -10.22
C MET A 1 47.55 7.17 -10.25
N ASN A 2 47.79 5.96 -10.61
CA ASN A 2 46.72 4.97 -10.72
C ASN A 2 46.10 4.58 -9.38
N TYR A 3 46.80 4.76 -8.29
CA TYR A 3 46.29 4.43 -6.98
C TYR A 3 45.08 5.30 -6.58
N ARG A 4 45.00 6.51 -7.11
CA ARG A 4 43.85 7.37 -6.82
C ARG A 4 42.59 6.80 -7.46
N THR A 5 42.72 6.34 -8.68
CA THR A 5 41.60 5.71 -9.37
C THR A 5 41.18 4.44 -8.68
N LEU A 6 42.12 3.67 -8.17
CA LEU A 6 41.83 2.46 -7.43
C LEU A 6 41.05 2.76 -6.16
N ILE A 7 41.44 3.80 -5.42
CA ILE A 7 40.75 4.19 -4.20
C ILE A 7 39.31 4.57 -4.49
N VAL A 8 39.08 5.32 -5.55
CA VAL A 8 37.73 5.71 -5.95
C VAL A 8 36.90 4.48 -6.32
N ALA A 9 37.49 3.55 -7.04
CA ALA A 9 36.81 2.34 -7.42
C ALA A 9 36.39 1.50 -6.21
N VAL A 10 37.27 1.40 -5.23
CA VAL A 10 36.95 0.67 -4.00
C VAL A 10 35.82 1.34 -3.25
N ALA A 11 35.83 2.66 -3.17
CA ALA A 11 34.76 3.39 -2.52
C ALA A 11 33.42 3.17 -3.21
N LEU A 12 33.40 3.17 -4.54
CA LEU A 12 32.18 2.91 -5.29
C LEU A 12 31.65 1.50 -5.04
N ILE A 13 32.52 0.53 -4.97
CA ILE A 13 32.11 -0.84 -4.67
C ILE A 13 31.48 -0.93 -3.29
N ALA A 14 32.07 -0.28 -2.32
CA ALA A 14 31.52 -0.28 -0.97
C ALA A 14 30.12 0.34 -0.92
N VAL A 15 29.93 1.44 -1.63
CA VAL A 15 28.62 2.10 -1.71
C VAL A 15 27.59 1.17 -2.37
N ARG A 16 27.99 0.49 -3.43
CA ARG A 16 27.08 -0.45 -4.09
C ARG A 16 26.69 -1.60 -3.19
N LEU A 17 27.58 -2.09 -2.39
CA LEU A 17 27.26 -3.17 -1.47
C LEU A 17 26.27 -2.70 -0.40
N GLY A 18 26.38 -1.48 0.05
CA GLY A 18 25.46 -0.94 1.03
C GLY A 18 24.06 -0.74 0.47
N LEU A 19 23.94 -0.16 -0.71
CA LEU A 19 22.65 0.13 -1.30
C LEU A 19 21.82 -1.11 -1.64
N PRO A 20 22.37 -2.13 -2.32
CA PRO A 20 21.61 -3.34 -2.60
C PRO A 20 21.10 -4.04 -1.34
N PHE A 21 21.85 -4.03 -0.29
CA PHE A 21 21.40 -4.66 0.95
C PHE A 21 20.15 -4.00 1.50
N ALA A 22 20.12 -2.68 1.50
CA ALA A 22 18.97 -1.95 2.01
C ALA A 22 17.73 -2.19 1.15
N SER A 23 17.89 -2.28 -0.17
CA SER A 23 16.77 -2.44 -1.09
C SER A 23 16.37 -3.88 -1.32
N ALA A 24 17.32 -4.80 -1.19
CA ALA A 24 17.08 -6.22 -1.46
C ALA A 24 16.58 -6.97 -0.23
N GLU A 25 16.55 -6.33 0.92
CA GLU A 25 16.10 -6.98 2.13
C GLU A 25 14.65 -7.44 1.97
N PRO A 26 14.36 -8.72 2.18
CA PRO A 26 13.01 -9.22 2.04
C PRO A 26 12.10 -8.59 3.08
N LYS A 27 10.85 -8.42 2.72
CA LYS A 27 9.86 -7.96 3.68
C LYS A 27 9.72 -8.96 4.79
N ALA A 28 9.76 -8.48 6.03
CA ALA A 28 9.59 -9.33 7.20
C ALA A 28 8.14 -9.75 7.40
N TYR A 29 7.22 -9.27 6.58
CA TYR A 29 5.79 -9.52 6.71
C TYR A 29 5.20 -9.91 5.36
N ASP A 30 4.11 -10.66 5.43
CA ASP A 30 3.38 -11.05 4.23
C ASP A 30 2.58 -9.90 3.67
N THR A 31 2.69 -9.70 2.38
CA THR A 31 1.94 -8.67 1.67
C THR A 31 0.95 -9.34 0.73
N VAL A 32 -0.29 -8.91 0.80
CA VAL A 32 -1.36 -9.38 -0.06
C VAL A 32 -1.91 -8.19 -0.83
N PHE A 33 -2.11 -8.36 -2.13
CA PHE A 33 -2.66 -7.31 -2.97
C PHE A 33 -4.09 -7.63 -3.36
N TYR A 34 -4.94 -6.61 -3.28
CA TYR A 34 -6.33 -6.66 -3.73
C TYR A 34 -6.54 -5.61 -4.79
N LYS A 35 -7.31 -5.93 -5.81
CA LYS A 35 -7.61 -4.99 -6.90
C LYS A 35 -9.08 -4.96 -7.21
N GLY A 36 -9.54 -3.80 -7.65
CA GLY A 36 -10.91 -3.62 -8.11
C GLY A 36 -11.07 -2.34 -8.89
N LYS A 37 -12.23 -2.20 -9.48
CA LYS A 37 -12.62 -1.01 -10.25
C LYS A 37 -14.03 -0.59 -9.85
N ALA A 38 -14.25 0.70 -9.75
CA ALA A 38 -15.57 1.25 -9.49
C ALA A 38 -15.62 2.69 -9.96
N ALA A 39 -16.68 3.06 -10.64
CA ALA A 39 -16.96 4.45 -11.05
C ALA A 39 -15.75 5.16 -11.69
N GLY A 40 -15.06 4.48 -12.60
CA GLY A 40 -13.90 5.06 -13.30
C GLY A 40 -12.64 5.12 -12.46
N LEU A 41 -12.59 4.40 -11.35
CA LEU A 41 -11.45 4.33 -10.47
C LEU A 41 -10.85 2.94 -10.50
N LYS A 42 -9.51 2.87 -10.51
CA LYS A 42 -8.77 1.64 -10.25
C LYS A 42 -8.28 1.69 -8.82
N ILE A 43 -8.56 0.67 -8.06
CA ILE A 43 -8.23 0.62 -6.65
C ILE A 43 -7.30 -0.56 -6.39
N VAL A 44 -6.18 -0.30 -5.75
CA VAL A 44 -5.22 -1.32 -5.33
C VAL A 44 -5.00 -1.17 -3.84
N PHE A 45 -5.28 -2.21 -3.11
CA PHE A 45 -5.03 -2.26 -1.67
C PHE A 45 -3.85 -3.20 -1.42
N GLU A 46 -2.80 -2.66 -0.81
CA GLU A 46 -1.68 -3.42 -0.32
C GLU A 46 -1.91 -3.68 1.17
N PHE A 47 -2.15 -4.93 1.49
CA PHE A 47 -2.38 -5.33 2.87
C PHE A 47 -1.14 -6.02 3.41
N ASP A 48 -0.48 -5.38 4.37
CA ASP A 48 0.69 -5.92 5.04
C ASP A 48 0.23 -6.59 6.33
N HIS A 49 -0.04 -7.87 6.24
CA HIS A 49 -0.74 -8.64 7.28
C HIS A 49 -0.03 -8.60 8.64
N ASP A 50 1.29 -8.74 8.64
CA ASP A 50 2.06 -8.74 9.88
C ASP A 50 2.46 -7.34 10.36
N TYR A 51 2.31 -6.36 9.49
CA TYR A 51 2.62 -4.96 9.81
C TYR A 51 1.54 -4.08 9.22
N VAL A 52 0.40 -4.08 9.87
CA VAL A 52 -0.81 -3.44 9.36
C VAL A 52 -0.62 -1.96 9.07
N GLU A 53 0.20 -1.27 9.84
CA GLU A 53 0.47 0.15 9.66
C GLU A 53 1.14 0.49 8.33
N ALA A 54 1.78 -0.48 7.69
CA ALA A 54 2.39 -0.28 6.38
C ALA A 54 1.38 -0.45 5.24
N SER A 55 0.18 -0.91 5.53
CA SER A 55 -0.85 -1.10 4.52
C SER A 55 -1.25 0.23 3.88
N ASN A 56 -1.59 0.20 2.62
CA ASN A 56 -1.97 1.41 1.89
C ASN A 56 -2.96 1.09 0.77
N VAL A 57 -3.64 2.13 0.30
CA VAL A 57 -4.56 2.04 -0.82
C VAL A 57 -4.13 3.05 -1.86
N LYS A 58 -4.08 2.63 -3.12
CA LYS A 58 -3.82 3.52 -4.26
C LYS A 58 -5.06 3.57 -5.12
N ILE A 59 -5.52 4.77 -5.41
CA ILE A 59 -6.65 5.00 -6.29
C ILE A 59 -6.17 5.78 -7.50
N THR A 60 -6.39 5.20 -8.68
CA THR A 60 -6.03 5.83 -9.95
C THR A 60 -7.31 6.18 -10.70
N LYS A 61 -7.43 7.45 -11.10
CA LYS A 61 -8.53 7.88 -11.95
C LYS A 61 -8.24 7.45 -13.38
N SER A 62 -9.13 6.64 -13.95
CA SER A 62 -8.93 6.13 -15.32
C SER A 62 -8.85 7.24 -16.35
N ALA A 63 -9.65 8.29 -16.18
CA ALA A 63 -9.70 9.39 -17.13
C ALA A 63 -8.39 10.20 -17.22
N SER A 64 -7.74 10.44 -16.09
CA SER A 64 -6.54 11.28 -16.02
C SER A 64 -5.25 10.50 -15.79
N GLY A 65 -5.35 9.25 -15.37
CA GLY A 65 -4.19 8.45 -14.98
C GLY A 65 -3.58 8.89 -13.66
N LYS A 66 -4.19 9.83 -12.97
CA LYS A 66 -3.66 10.35 -11.70
C LYS A 66 -3.89 9.36 -10.56
N THR A 67 -2.84 9.06 -9.83
CA THR A 67 -2.89 8.15 -8.69
C THR A 67 -2.75 8.91 -7.38
N THR A 68 -3.60 8.60 -6.42
CA THR A 68 -3.51 9.11 -5.06
C THR A 68 -3.26 7.95 -4.12
N LYS A 69 -2.30 8.10 -3.23
CA LYS A 69 -1.98 7.09 -2.23
C LYS A 69 -2.62 7.47 -0.90
N PHE A 70 -3.27 6.50 -0.29
CA PHE A 70 -3.94 6.63 1.00
C PHE A 70 -3.22 5.77 2.02
N TYR A 71 -3.01 6.33 3.19
CA TYR A 71 -2.30 5.67 4.28
C TYR A 71 -3.26 5.33 5.40
N LEU A 72 -2.94 4.31 6.16
CA LEU A 72 -3.78 3.91 7.28
C LEU A 72 -3.91 5.08 8.26
N SER A 73 -5.14 5.52 8.49
CA SER A 73 -5.43 6.63 9.39
C SER A 73 -6.14 6.17 10.67
N GLY A 74 -6.71 4.98 10.66
CA GLY A 74 -7.38 4.47 11.83
C GLY A 74 -7.95 3.08 11.61
N ARG A 75 -8.29 2.46 12.72
CA ARG A 75 -8.96 1.17 12.72
C ARG A 75 -10.20 1.29 13.59
N ASP A 76 -11.32 0.86 13.06
CA ASP A 76 -12.58 0.86 13.82
C ASP A 76 -12.82 -0.53 14.39
N GLY A 77 -13.32 -0.56 15.63
CA GLY A 77 -13.64 -1.79 16.31
C GLY A 77 -12.47 -2.36 17.08
N GLU A 78 -12.76 -3.36 17.85
CA GLU A 78 -11.75 -4.09 18.60
C GLU A 78 -11.06 -5.13 17.71
N MET A 79 -10.05 -5.78 18.26
CA MET A 79 -9.37 -6.86 17.59
C MET A 79 -10.39 -7.89 17.08
N GLY A 80 -10.37 -8.19 15.79
CA GLY A 80 -11.28 -9.14 15.17
C GLY A 80 -12.52 -8.53 14.54
N THR A 81 -12.75 -7.23 14.69
CA THR A 81 -13.87 -6.55 14.03
C THR A 81 -13.30 -5.57 13.01
N GLY A 82 -13.35 -5.97 11.75
CA GLY A 82 -12.48 -5.39 10.81
C GLY A 82 -12.97 -4.21 10.00
N LYS A 83 -12.61 -3.02 10.40
CA LYS A 83 -12.69 -1.87 9.51
C LYS A 83 -11.39 -1.08 9.60
N MET A 84 -10.83 -0.78 8.45
CA MET A 84 -9.62 0.02 8.34
C MET A 84 -9.93 1.29 7.56
N ARG A 85 -9.47 2.41 8.05
CA ARG A 85 -9.65 3.72 7.40
C ARG A 85 -8.33 4.18 6.82
N PHE A 86 -8.40 4.75 5.63
CA PHE A 86 -7.23 5.27 4.94
C PHE A 86 -7.51 6.69 4.46
N ALA A 87 -6.51 7.55 4.58
CA ALA A 87 -6.61 8.92 4.11
C ALA A 87 -5.29 9.37 3.48
N PRO A 88 -5.32 10.35 2.58
CA PRO A 88 -4.08 10.97 2.10
C PRO A 88 -3.35 11.66 3.25
N VAL A 89 -2.03 11.89 3.08
CA VAL A 89 -1.15 12.39 4.13
C VAL A 89 -1.58 13.73 4.72
N LYS A 90 -2.32 14.54 3.99
CA LYS A 90 -2.75 15.84 4.53
C LYS A 90 -4.25 15.99 4.39
N GLY A 91 -4.93 16.00 5.53
CA GLY A 91 -6.24 16.55 5.81
C GLY A 91 -7.23 16.60 4.68
N ALA A 92 -7.08 15.77 3.72
CA ALA A 92 -7.98 15.76 2.61
C ALA A 92 -9.32 15.20 3.05
N LYS A 93 -10.36 15.77 2.50
CA LYS A 93 -11.71 15.31 2.74
C LYS A 93 -12.01 14.03 1.94
N LYS A 94 -11.02 13.15 1.87
CA LYS A 94 -11.10 11.89 1.15
C LYS A 94 -10.79 10.76 2.10
N GLU A 95 -11.59 9.72 2.05
CA GLU A 95 -11.40 8.58 2.93
C GLU A 95 -11.74 7.29 2.21
N VAL A 96 -10.93 6.27 2.46
CA VAL A 96 -11.23 4.91 2.04
C VAL A 96 -11.51 4.11 3.30
N LEU A 97 -12.65 3.41 3.29
CA LEU A 97 -13.01 2.51 4.37
C LEU A 97 -13.02 1.10 3.80
N LEU A 98 -12.27 0.21 4.43
CA LEU A 98 -12.21 -1.20 4.03
C LEU A 98 -12.77 -2.08 5.15
N GLU A 99 -13.65 -2.99 4.79
CA GLU A 99 -14.21 -3.97 5.70
C GLU A 99 -13.31 -5.21 5.70
N ILE A 100 -12.24 -5.14 6.48
CA ILE A 100 -11.27 -6.22 6.59
C ILE A 100 -10.80 -6.34 8.03
N ASP A 101 -10.74 -7.57 8.51
CA ASP A 101 -10.17 -7.86 9.82
C ASP A 101 -8.65 -7.95 9.68
N PRO A 102 -7.90 -6.98 10.26
CA PRO A 102 -6.45 -7.01 10.15
C PRO A 102 -5.78 -8.15 10.92
N PHE A 103 -6.51 -8.83 11.75
CA PHE A 103 -5.98 -9.91 12.58
C PHE A 103 -6.43 -11.30 12.14
N GLY A 104 -7.33 -11.36 11.14
CA GLY A 104 -7.78 -12.62 10.59
C GLY A 104 -7.01 -13.04 9.36
N ASP A 105 -7.33 -14.19 8.83
CA ASP A 105 -6.75 -14.65 7.58
C ASP A 105 -7.22 -13.77 6.42
N PRO A 106 -6.34 -13.47 5.45
CA PRO A 106 -6.74 -12.69 4.28
C PRO A 106 -7.84 -13.41 3.49
N LYS A 107 -8.96 -12.73 3.32
CA LYS A 107 -10.09 -13.25 2.53
C LYS A 107 -9.84 -13.04 1.06
N SER A 108 -10.62 -13.76 0.22
CA SER A 108 -10.52 -13.62 -1.23
C SER A 108 -11.05 -12.29 -1.75
N THR A 109 -11.97 -11.67 -1.02
CA THR A 109 -12.55 -10.38 -1.39
C THR A 109 -12.61 -9.45 -0.19
N VAL A 110 -12.52 -8.16 -0.46
CA VAL A 110 -12.65 -7.10 0.53
C VAL A 110 -13.63 -6.08 0.00
N LYS A 111 -14.65 -5.79 0.80
CA LYS A 111 -15.58 -4.72 0.48
C LYS A 111 -15.10 -3.41 1.07
N GLY A 112 -15.39 -2.33 0.39
CA GLY A 112 -15.02 -1.03 0.89
C GLY A 112 -15.79 0.08 0.23
N SER A 113 -15.44 1.30 0.60
CA SER A 113 -16.02 2.50 0.02
C SER A 113 -15.00 3.62 -0.04
N TYR A 114 -15.17 4.48 -1.03
CA TYR A 114 -14.37 5.68 -1.18
C TYR A 114 -15.29 6.89 -1.06
N THR A 115 -15.00 7.76 -0.13
CA THR A 115 -15.80 8.97 0.11
C THR A 115 -14.98 10.19 -0.25
N THR A 116 -15.55 11.04 -1.09
CA THR A 116 -14.95 12.32 -1.45
C THR A 116 -16.07 13.32 -1.78
N ALA A 117 -15.92 14.55 -1.33
CA ALA A 117 -16.87 15.62 -1.63
C ALA A 117 -18.35 15.24 -1.36
N GLY A 118 -18.58 14.53 -0.28
CA GLY A 118 -19.93 14.11 0.11
C GLY A 118 -20.50 12.95 -0.68
N LYS A 119 -19.74 12.40 -1.61
CA LYS A 119 -20.14 11.22 -2.38
C LYS A 119 -19.40 9.98 -1.90
N THR A 120 -20.11 8.88 -1.81
CA THR A 120 -19.53 7.60 -1.42
C THR A 120 -19.70 6.59 -2.55
N VAL A 121 -18.59 6.00 -2.97
CA VAL A 121 -18.55 4.98 -4.02
C VAL A 121 -18.20 3.65 -3.37
N PRO A 122 -19.14 2.69 -3.37
CA PRO A 122 -18.83 1.36 -2.86
C PRO A 122 -18.03 0.56 -3.89
N PHE A 123 -17.21 -0.35 -3.41
CA PHE A 123 -16.42 -1.21 -4.29
C PHE A 123 -16.13 -2.55 -3.62
N THR A 124 -15.75 -3.52 -4.45
CA THR A 124 -15.28 -4.81 -3.97
C THR A 124 -13.94 -5.09 -4.61
N LEU A 125 -12.97 -5.46 -3.80
CA LEU A 125 -11.63 -5.80 -4.26
C LEU A 125 -11.45 -7.30 -4.21
N THR A 126 -10.71 -7.82 -5.17
CA THR A 126 -10.42 -9.26 -5.25
C THR A 126 -8.94 -9.48 -5.01
N LYS A 127 -8.65 -10.48 -4.21
CA LYS A 127 -7.27 -10.87 -3.91
C LYS A 127 -6.57 -11.29 -5.18
N ARG A 128 -5.41 -10.69 -5.44
CA ARG A 128 -4.62 -11.02 -6.61
C ARG A 128 -3.73 -12.23 -6.29
N LYS A 129 -3.72 -13.19 -7.20
CA LYS A 129 -2.81 -14.31 -7.08
C LYS A 129 -1.38 -13.83 -7.24
N ARG A 130 -0.52 -14.34 -6.40
CA ARG A 130 0.91 -14.09 -6.47
C ARG A 130 1.52 -15.03 -7.49
N HIS A 131 2.36 -14.49 -8.32
CA HIS A 131 3.12 -15.31 -9.27
C HIS A 131 4.51 -15.59 -8.72
#